data_b4b6d8b47afe4829a9f8ebd3b0998fd2
#
_entry.id   b4b6d8b47afe4829a9f8ebd3b0998fd2
#
_cell.length_a   1.000
_cell.length_b   1.000
_cell.length_c   1.000
_cell.angle_alpha   90.00
_cell.angle_beta   90.00
_cell.angle_gamma   90.00
#
_symmetry.space_group_name_H-M   'P 1'
#
loop_
_entity.id
_entity.type
_entity.pdbx_description
1 polymer ?
#
loop_
_entity_poly.entity_id
_entity_poly.type
_entity_poly.pdbx_seq_one_letter_code
_entity_poly.pdbx_strand_id
1 'polypeptide(L)'
;MEKNSTLRSPRTLLALLVAVAIVVAALLVVLSQLGGAGGGSGEDAGKLYSGIPQDGTTLGKADAPVTVYLYEDFQCPFCGQFSREMFPKLVDDYVRDGNAKLVSETMVFLGPDSVTAARAALAAGEQNHFWPYYSLLFANQKAENSGYVTGEFLRGLAEKTPGLDVGKWEDQRAGNSFTKELGDVQSKAEASGVNSTPTLIFKGPDGQTKIDRLTSYDQISSAMDKVDGS
;
A
#
# COMPACT_ATOMS: atom_id res chain seq x y z
N MET A 1 -62.16 -31.21 -23.16
CA MET A 1 -61.27 -30.05 -23.11
C MET A 1 -61.32 -29.45 -21.71
N GLU A 2 -60.46 -29.92 -20.81
CA GLU A 2 -60.43 -29.52 -19.40
C GLU A 2 -59.37 -28.44 -19.21
N LYS A 3 -59.78 -27.21 -18.90
CA LYS A 3 -58.90 -26.05 -18.58
C LYS A 3 -58.48 -26.19 -17.13
N ASN A 4 -57.28 -26.75 -16.89
CA ASN A 4 -56.63 -26.69 -15.59
C ASN A 4 -56.14 -25.24 -15.30
N SER A 5 -56.96 -24.43 -14.69
CA SER A 5 -56.55 -23.19 -14.06
C SER A 5 -56.19 -23.45 -12.60
N THR A 6 -54.94 -23.82 -12.36
CA THR A 6 -54.36 -23.84 -11.03
C THR A 6 -54.19 -22.39 -10.55
N LEU A 7 -55.24 -21.84 -9.91
CA LEU A 7 -55.17 -20.60 -9.15
C LEU A 7 -54.16 -20.76 -8.00
N ARG A 8 -52.96 -20.24 -8.19
CA ARG A 8 -51.94 -20.20 -7.14
C ARG A 8 -52.51 -19.40 -5.94
N SER A 9 -52.59 -20.07 -4.79
CA SER A 9 -53.09 -19.38 -3.59
C SER A 9 -52.17 -18.21 -3.23
N PRO A 10 -52.70 -17.11 -2.66
CA PRO A 10 -51.86 -15.98 -2.29
C PRO A 10 -50.71 -16.32 -1.34
N ARG A 11 -50.84 -17.42 -0.60
CA ARG A 11 -49.80 -17.97 0.27
C ARG A 11 -48.62 -18.57 -0.51
N THR A 12 -48.88 -19.25 -1.65
CA THR A 12 -47.80 -19.78 -2.51
C THR A 12 -47.07 -18.70 -3.26
N LEU A 13 -47.78 -17.64 -3.65
CA LEU A 13 -47.14 -16.45 -4.28
C LEU A 13 -46.24 -15.70 -3.29
N LEU A 14 -46.69 -15.53 -2.06
CA LEU A 14 -45.93 -14.90 -0.99
C LEU A 14 -44.68 -15.71 -0.63
N ALA A 15 -44.80 -17.03 -0.52
CA ALA A 15 -43.68 -17.94 -0.27
C ALA A 15 -42.62 -17.87 -1.39
N LEU A 16 -43.06 -17.75 -2.64
CA LEU A 16 -42.16 -17.64 -3.79
C LEU A 16 -41.41 -16.25 -3.79
N LEU A 17 -42.10 -15.17 -3.44
CA LEU A 17 -41.51 -13.86 -3.32
C LEU A 17 -40.46 -13.79 -2.19
N VAL A 18 -40.77 -14.42 -1.04
CA VAL A 18 -39.82 -14.51 0.08
C VAL A 18 -38.59 -15.36 -0.31
N ALA A 19 -38.79 -16.48 -0.98
CA ALA A 19 -37.69 -17.33 -1.45
C ALA A 19 -36.76 -16.56 -2.44
N VAL A 20 -37.36 -15.83 -3.39
CA VAL A 20 -36.60 -14.99 -4.34
C VAL A 20 -35.85 -13.87 -3.61
N ALA A 21 -36.46 -13.21 -2.64
CA ALA A 21 -35.81 -12.18 -1.85
C ALA A 21 -34.59 -12.72 -1.06
N ILE A 22 -34.71 -13.92 -0.48
CA ILE A 22 -33.61 -14.59 0.24
C ILE A 22 -32.47 -14.95 -0.73
N VAL A 23 -32.78 -15.46 -1.91
CA VAL A 23 -31.78 -15.79 -2.93
C VAL A 23 -31.07 -14.53 -3.42
N VAL A 24 -31.80 -13.45 -3.67
CA VAL A 24 -31.22 -12.17 -4.08
C VAL A 24 -30.33 -11.59 -2.95
N ALA A 25 -30.79 -11.62 -1.71
CA ALA A 25 -30.00 -11.18 -0.56
C ALA A 25 -28.73 -12.03 -0.38
N ALA A 26 -28.81 -13.35 -0.52
CA ALA A 26 -27.65 -14.25 -0.48
C ALA A 26 -26.68 -13.98 -1.64
N LEU A 27 -27.19 -13.72 -2.83
CA LEU A 27 -26.37 -13.37 -4.00
C LEU A 27 -25.66 -12.02 -3.81
N LEU A 28 -26.34 -11.04 -3.24
CA LEU A 28 -25.73 -9.73 -2.92
C LEU A 28 -24.66 -9.86 -1.83
N VAL A 29 -24.86 -10.70 -0.82
CA VAL A 29 -23.84 -11.01 0.20
C VAL A 29 -22.64 -11.73 -0.41
N VAL A 30 -22.87 -12.71 -1.28
CA VAL A 30 -21.77 -13.41 -1.99
C VAL A 30 -21.04 -12.47 -2.94
N LEU A 31 -21.74 -11.61 -3.68
CA LEU A 31 -21.12 -10.61 -4.55
C LEU A 31 -20.33 -9.55 -3.74
N SER A 32 -20.82 -9.16 -2.55
CA SER A 32 -20.06 -8.27 -1.66
C SER A 32 -18.81 -8.93 -1.08
N GLN A 33 -18.84 -10.23 -0.84
CA GLN A 33 -17.67 -11.00 -0.38
C GLN A 33 -16.68 -11.33 -1.53
N LEU A 34 -17.16 -11.52 -2.75
CA LEU A 34 -16.33 -11.68 -3.95
C LEU A 34 -15.74 -10.36 -4.44
N GLY A 35 -16.40 -9.21 -4.19
CA GLY A 35 -15.86 -7.86 -4.40
C GLY A 35 -14.89 -7.40 -3.30
N GLY A 36 -14.85 -8.11 -2.17
CA GLY A 36 -13.99 -7.84 -1.01
C GLY A 36 -12.61 -8.51 -1.04
N ALA A 37 -12.13 -9.00 -2.18
CA ALA A 37 -10.73 -9.37 -2.35
C ALA A 37 -9.88 -8.08 -2.51
N GLY A 38 -9.67 -7.40 -1.41
CA GLY A 38 -8.55 -6.60 -0.98
C GLY A 38 -7.81 -5.72 -1.99
N GLY A 39 -8.48 -5.05 -2.92
CA GLY A 39 -7.87 -3.95 -3.66
C GLY A 39 -8.21 -2.65 -2.94
N GLY A 40 -7.24 -2.01 -2.25
CA GLY A 40 -7.44 -0.69 -1.65
C GLY A 40 -7.97 0.29 -2.69
N SER A 41 -8.95 1.10 -2.33
CA SER A 41 -9.45 2.16 -3.20
C SER A 41 -8.49 3.36 -3.18
N GLY A 42 -8.42 4.10 -4.28
CA GLY A 42 -7.65 5.34 -4.32
C GLY A 42 -8.13 6.38 -3.29
N GLU A 43 -9.42 6.35 -2.92
CA GLU A 43 -9.98 7.21 -1.87
C GLU A 43 -9.39 6.89 -0.49
N ASP A 44 -9.22 5.63 -0.13
CA ASP A 44 -8.65 5.22 1.16
C ASP A 44 -7.16 5.59 1.24
N ALA A 45 -6.42 5.38 0.13
CA ALA A 45 -5.04 5.83 0.01
C ALA A 45 -4.93 7.37 0.14
N GLY A 46 -5.82 8.13 -0.50
CA GLY A 46 -5.85 9.59 -0.39
C GLY A 46 -6.14 10.09 1.02
N LYS A 47 -7.07 9.43 1.73
CA LYS A 47 -7.45 9.82 3.11
C LYS A 47 -6.32 9.62 4.11
N LEU A 48 -5.59 8.49 4.04
CA LEU A 48 -4.49 8.19 4.97
C LEU A 48 -3.44 9.31 4.98
N TYR A 49 -3.15 9.90 3.84
CA TYR A 49 -2.10 10.92 3.68
C TYR A 49 -2.60 12.35 3.69
N SER A 50 -3.92 12.56 3.85
CA SER A 50 -4.52 13.89 3.84
C SER A 50 -3.93 14.77 4.94
N GLY A 51 -3.45 15.97 4.54
CA GLY A 51 -2.86 16.95 5.45
C GLY A 51 -1.43 16.65 5.90
N ILE A 52 -0.83 15.54 5.46
CA ILE A 52 0.56 15.19 5.76
C ILE A 52 1.45 15.66 4.60
N PRO A 53 2.51 16.45 4.85
CA PRO A 53 3.45 16.87 3.82
C PRO A 53 4.12 15.66 3.14
N GLN A 54 4.28 15.74 1.82
CA GLN A 54 5.00 14.75 1.01
C GLN A 54 6.05 15.44 0.17
N ASP A 55 7.25 14.89 0.11
CA ASP A 55 8.35 15.36 -0.75
C ASP A 55 9.11 14.15 -1.30
N GLY A 56 8.87 13.81 -2.58
CA GLY A 56 9.39 12.60 -3.19
C GLY A 56 8.99 11.35 -2.39
N THR A 57 9.98 10.64 -1.86
CA THR A 57 9.80 9.43 -1.01
C THR A 57 9.67 9.74 0.48
N THR A 58 9.62 11.02 0.87
CA THR A 58 9.46 11.45 2.27
C THR A 58 8.00 11.73 2.60
N LEU A 59 7.53 11.27 3.76
CA LEU A 59 6.20 11.54 4.32
C LEU A 59 6.36 12.14 5.72
N GLY A 60 5.75 13.28 5.97
CA GLY A 60 5.79 13.97 7.26
C GLY A 60 6.49 15.32 7.22
N LYS A 61 6.55 15.97 8.38
CA LYS A 61 7.19 17.29 8.50
C LYS A 61 8.69 17.15 8.33
N ALA A 62 9.31 18.08 7.59
CA ALA A 62 10.75 18.07 7.33
C ALA A 62 11.58 18.14 8.62
N ASP A 63 11.09 18.85 9.65
CA ASP A 63 11.69 19.09 10.95
C ASP A 63 11.28 18.07 12.03
N ALA A 64 10.59 16.98 11.66
CA ALA A 64 10.21 15.90 12.59
C ALA A 64 11.47 15.35 13.29
N PRO A 65 11.43 15.19 14.65
CA PRO A 65 12.59 14.79 15.44
C PRO A 65 13.10 13.40 15.11
N VAL A 66 12.20 12.48 14.74
CA VAL A 66 12.56 11.12 14.36
C VAL A 66 12.42 10.93 12.84
N THR A 67 13.41 10.27 12.23
CA THR A 67 13.33 9.79 10.86
C THR A 67 13.28 8.26 10.85
N VAL A 68 12.26 7.69 10.21
CA VAL A 68 12.12 6.24 10.01
C VAL A 68 12.40 5.92 8.56
N TYR A 69 13.49 5.21 8.30
CA TYR A 69 13.83 4.70 6.96
C TYR A 69 13.19 3.34 6.77
N LEU A 70 12.39 3.19 5.72
CA LEU A 70 11.67 1.97 5.37
C LEU A 70 12.36 1.30 4.18
N TYR A 71 13.06 0.20 4.43
CA TYR A 71 13.65 -0.63 3.39
C TYR A 71 12.64 -1.71 3.00
N GLU A 72 12.04 -1.57 1.84
CA GLU A 72 10.96 -2.43 1.36
C GLU A 72 11.10 -2.75 -0.13
N ASP A 73 10.63 -3.94 -0.53
CA ASP A 73 10.52 -4.33 -1.93
C ASP A 73 9.04 -4.56 -2.27
N PHE A 74 8.53 -3.97 -3.35
CA PHE A 74 7.13 -4.08 -3.75
C PHE A 74 6.69 -5.50 -4.13
N GLN A 75 7.63 -6.42 -4.32
CA GLN A 75 7.34 -7.84 -4.52
C GLN A 75 7.32 -8.63 -3.19
N CYS A 76 7.88 -8.09 -2.09
CA CYS A 76 8.00 -8.79 -0.83
C CYS A 76 6.63 -8.98 -0.14
N PRO A 77 6.17 -10.22 0.13
CA PRO A 77 4.89 -10.47 0.77
C PRO A 77 4.80 -9.91 2.19
N PHE A 78 5.92 -9.93 2.95
CA PHE A 78 5.99 -9.39 4.30
C PHE A 78 5.91 -7.85 4.31
N CYS A 79 6.46 -7.18 3.28
CA CYS A 79 6.27 -5.73 3.09
C CYS A 79 4.80 -5.42 2.81
N GLY A 80 4.15 -6.22 1.96
CA GLY A 80 2.71 -6.09 1.73
C GLY A 80 1.88 -6.28 2.98
N GLN A 81 2.24 -7.23 3.86
CA GLN A 81 1.59 -7.39 5.15
C GLN A 81 1.80 -6.17 6.05
N PHE A 82 3.05 -5.71 6.21
CA PHE A 82 3.36 -4.51 6.98
C PHE A 82 2.58 -3.29 6.49
N SER A 83 2.58 -3.05 5.18
CA SER A 83 1.90 -1.91 4.56
C SER A 83 0.38 -1.90 4.83
N ARG A 84 -0.26 -3.07 4.88
CA ARG A 84 -1.71 -3.16 5.12
C ARG A 84 -2.09 -3.17 6.60
N GLU A 85 -1.28 -3.77 7.47
CA GLU A 85 -1.66 -4.06 8.85
C GLU A 85 -1.08 -3.08 9.88
N MET A 86 0.15 -2.59 9.67
CA MET A 86 0.89 -1.79 10.66
C MET A 86 1.20 -0.37 10.20
N PHE A 87 1.47 -0.19 8.91
CA PHE A 87 1.86 1.10 8.35
C PHE A 87 0.81 2.21 8.57
N PRO A 88 -0.51 1.98 8.39
CA PRO A 88 -1.51 3.03 8.64
C PRO A 88 -1.46 3.54 10.08
N LYS A 89 -1.27 2.62 11.04
CA LYS A 89 -1.15 2.99 12.45
C LYS A 89 0.14 3.77 12.74
N LEU A 90 1.27 3.41 12.11
CA LEU A 90 2.53 4.17 12.21
C LEU A 90 2.35 5.61 11.70
N VAL A 91 1.63 5.78 10.58
CA VAL A 91 1.31 7.11 10.03
C VAL A 91 0.45 7.92 11.00
N ASP A 92 -0.60 7.32 11.52
CA ASP A 92 -1.54 8.01 12.42
C ASP A 92 -0.93 8.36 13.79
N ASP A 93 -0.15 7.43 14.39
CA ASP A 93 0.39 7.62 15.74
C ASP A 93 1.58 8.60 15.76
N TYR A 94 2.40 8.68 14.71
CA TYR A 94 3.67 9.41 14.78
C TYR A 94 3.90 10.43 13.66
N VAL A 95 3.43 10.14 12.44
CA VAL A 95 3.72 11.02 11.30
C VAL A 95 2.76 12.19 11.23
N ARG A 96 1.49 11.93 11.45
CA ARG A 96 0.42 12.92 11.38
C ARG A 96 0.65 14.07 12.36
N ASP A 97 1.06 13.76 13.56
CA ASP A 97 1.35 14.75 14.62
C ASP A 97 2.72 15.42 14.42
N GLY A 98 3.57 14.85 13.57
CA GLY A 98 4.90 15.37 13.27
C GLY A 98 5.98 14.92 14.23
N ASN A 99 5.74 13.85 15.00
CA ASN A 99 6.73 13.21 15.88
C ASN A 99 7.75 12.41 15.06
N ALA A 100 7.36 11.91 13.90
CA ALA A 100 8.26 11.26 12.96
C ALA A 100 8.00 11.67 11.51
N LYS A 101 9.00 11.47 10.66
CA LYS A 101 8.87 11.40 9.21
C LYS A 101 9.34 10.06 8.70
N LEU A 102 8.75 9.60 7.62
CA LEU A 102 9.13 8.37 6.94
C LEU A 102 9.91 8.69 5.67
N VAL A 103 10.90 7.88 5.37
CA VAL A 103 11.64 7.92 4.10
C VAL A 103 11.63 6.52 3.51
N SER A 104 11.03 6.35 2.33
CA SER A 104 11.08 5.07 1.64
C SER A 104 12.44 4.89 0.97
N GLU A 105 13.12 3.81 1.32
CA GLU A 105 14.33 3.31 0.67
C GLU A 105 13.93 2.04 -0.12
N THR A 106 13.44 2.24 -1.35
CA THR A 106 12.84 1.17 -2.16
C THR A 106 13.91 0.20 -2.66
N MET A 107 13.86 -1.05 -2.18
CA MET A 107 14.73 -2.15 -2.59
C MET A 107 14.21 -2.85 -3.86
N VAL A 108 15.12 -3.46 -4.65
CA VAL A 108 14.77 -4.11 -5.92
C VAL A 108 15.51 -5.44 -6.12
N PHE A 109 15.56 -6.27 -5.08
CA PHE A 109 16.35 -7.51 -5.11
C PHE A 109 15.54 -8.78 -5.42
N LEU A 110 14.20 -8.71 -5.44
CA LEU A 110 13.33 -9.88 -5.69
C LEU A 110 13.09 -10.15 -7.18
N GLY A 111 13.70 -9.39 -8.10
CA GLY A 111 13.64 -9.64 -9.52
C GLY A 111 13.18 -8.46 -10.39
N PRO A 112 12.92 -8.69 -11.70
CA PRO A 112 12.59 -7.61 -12.64
C PRO A 112 11.31 -6.86 -12.29
N ASP A 113 10.31 -7.54 -11.72
CA ASP A 113 9.06 -6.95 -11.30
C ASP A 113 9.27 -5.91 -10.18
N SER A 114 10.25 -6.14 -9.27
CA SER A 114 10.63 -5.17 -8.23
C SER A 114 11.14 -3.87 -8.85
N VAL A 115 12.03 -3.96 -9.84
CA VAL A 115 12.55 -2.77 -10.55
C VAL A 115 11.44 -2.01 -11.25
N THR A 116 10.52 -2.73 -11.90
CA THR A 116 9.42 -2.14 -12.65
C THR A 116 8.43 -1.43 -11.72
N ALA A 117 8.07 -2.05 -10.58
CA ALA A 117 7.21 -1.45 -9.57
C ALA A 117 7.87 -0.24 -8.89
N ALA A 118 9.16 -0.36 -8.53
CA ALA A 118 9.93 0.72 -7.91
C ALA A 118 9.97 1.98 -8.78
N ARG A 119 10.28 1.83 -10.08
CA ARG A 119 10.27 2.96 -11.04
C ARG A 119 8.91 3.64 -11.13
N ALA A 120 7.84 2.87 -11.11
CA ALA A 120 6.48 3.41 -11.13
C ALA A 120 6.16 4.22 -9.87
N ALA A 121 6.57 3.73 -8.68
CA ALA A 121 6.39 4.45 -7.42
C ALA A 121 7.25 5.72 -7.35
N LEU A 122 8.51 5.66 -7.77
CA LEU A 122 9.41 6.81 -7.80
C LEU A 122 8.92 7.88 -8.78
N ALA A 123 8.39 7.48 -9.95
CA ALA A 123 7.76 8.42 -10.89
C ALA A 123 6.54 9.14 -10.28
N ALA A 124 5.75 8.46 -9.45
CA ALA A 124 4.70 9.11 -8.67
C ALA A 124 5.29 10.07 -7.61
N GLY A 125 6.45 9.73 -7.05
CA GLY A 125 7.22 10.57 -6.13
C GLY A 125 7.67 11.90 -6.72
N GLU A 126 8.06 11.94 -7.99
CA GLU A 126 8.39 13.17 -8.73
C GLU A 126 7.24 14.19 -8.79
N GLN A 127 6.04 13.75 -8.45
CA GLN A 127 4.83 14.57 -8.36
C GLN A 127 4.28 14.64 -6.92
N ASN A 128 5.03 14.21 -5.92
CA ASN A 128 4.63 14.12 -4.52
C ASN A 128 3.41 13.20 -4.28
N HIS A 129 3.29 12.12 -5.08
CA HIS A 129 2.26 11.11 -4.98
C HIS A 129 2.83 9.69 -4.72
N PHE A 130 4.07 9.59 -4.22
CA PHE A 130 4.70 8.32 -3.89
C PHE A 130 3.83 7.48 -2.95
N TRP A 131 3.39 8.07 -1.83
CA TRP A 131 2.72 7.33 -0.77
C TRP A 131 1.31 6.84 -1.12
N PRO A 132 0.44 7.62 -1.76
CA PRO A 132 -0.81 7.09 -2.29
C PRO A 132 -0.59 5.96 -3.31
N TYR A 133 0.41 6.09 -4.18
CA TYR A 133 0.76 5.05 -5.15
C TYR A 133 1.35 3.80 -4.48
N TYR A 134 2.22 3.96 -3.47
CA TYR A 134 2.76 2.92 -2.60
C TYR A 134 1.65 2.07 -1.98
N SER A 135 0.65 2.70 -1.36
CA SER A 135 -0.48 1.99 -0.77
C SER A 135 -1.26 1.18 -1.81
N LEU A 136 -1.48 1.73 -3.00
CA LEU A 136 -2.16 1.02 -4.08
C LEU A 136 -1.35 -0.16 -4.62
N LEU A 137 -0.02 -0.05 -4.73
CA LEU A 137 0.85 -1.17 -5.10
C LEU A 137 0.71 -2.33 -4.13
N PHE A 138 0.87 -2.09 -2.84
CA PHE A 138 0.78 -3.15 -1.83
C PHE A 138 -0.64 -3.68 -1.62
N ALA A 139 -1.67 -2.84 -1.75
CA ALA A 139 -3.07 -3.28 -1.69
C ALA A 139 -3.45 -4.20 -2.86
N ASN A 140 -2.78 -4.08 -3.99
CA ASN A 140 -3.02 -4.88 -5.19
C ASN A 140 -1.88 -5.88 -5.49
N GLN A 141 -0.99 -6.11 -4.51
CA GLN A 141 0.12 -7.06 -4.62
C GLN A 141 -0.40 -8.48 -4.86
N LYS A 142 0.27 -9.19 -5.79
CA LYS A 142 0.00 -10.61 -6.10
C LYS A 142 1.21 -11.46 -5.74
N ALA A 143 1.21 -12.73 -6.15
CA ALA A 143 2.33 -13.62 -5.90
C ALA A 143 3.62 -13.06 -6.53
N GLU A 144 4.72 -13.14 -5.77
CA GLU A 144 6.05 -12.71 -6.18
C GLU A 144 6.45 -13.31 -7.53
N ASN A 145 7.03 -12.47 -8.39
CA ASN A 145 7.51 -12.85 -9.72
C ASN A 145 6.49 -13.59 -10.61
N SER A 146 5.19 -13.36 -10.39
CA SER A 146 4.13 -13.95 -11.23
C SER A 146 3.89 -13.21 -12.56
N GLY A 147 4.66 -12.16 -12.84
CA GLY A 147 4.54 -11.33 -14.04
C GLY A 147 3.33 -10.42 -14.05
N TYR A 148 2.73 -10.15 -12.90
CA TYR A 148 1.55 -9.28 -12.80
C TYR A 148 1.89 -7.79 -12.88
N VAL A 149 3.16 -7.41 -12.68
CA VAL A 149 3.61 -6.01 -12.69
C VAL A 149 3.78 -5.55 -14.14
N THR A 150 2.67 -5.51 -14.87
CA THR A 150 2.62 -5.05 -16.26
C THR A 150 2.43 -3.54 -16.35
N GLY A 151 2.72 -2.96 -17.52
CA GLY A 151 2.45 -1.55 -17.80
C GLY A 151 0.97 -1.19 -17.59
N GLU A 152 0.05 -2.06 -18.00
CA GLU A 152 -1.40 -1.89 -17.81
C GLU A 152 -1.79 -1.89 -16.34
N PHE A 153 -1.28 -2.86 -15.56
CA PHE A 153 -1.49 -2.93 -14.11
C PHE A 153 -1.03 -1.64 -13.42
N LEU A 154 0.19 -1.20 -13.68
CA LEU A 154 0.77 -0.01 -13.06
C LEU A 154 0.03 1.27 -13.46
N ARG A 155 -0.38 1.38 -14.75
CA ARG A 155 -1.19 2.50 -15.22
C ARG A 155 -2.55 2.53 -14.54
N GLY A 156 -3.20 1.39 -14.37
CA GLY A 156 -4.47 1.29 -13.64
C GLY A 156 -4.37 1.74 -12.18
N LEU A 157 -3.20 1.59 -11.53
CA LEU A 157 -2.94 2.16 -10.20
C LEU A 157 -2.70 3.68 -10.28
N ALA A 158 -1.96 4.16 -11.28
CA ALA A 158 -1.73 5.58 -11.49
C ALA A 158 -3.05 6.35 -11.72
N GLU A 159 -3.95 5.81 -12.51
CA GLU A 159 -5.30 6.37 -12.75
C GLU A 159 -6.17 6.42 -11.47
N LYS A 160 -5.90 5.56 -10.49
CA LYS A 160 -6.56 5.55 -9.17
C LYS A 160 -5.85 6.42 -8.14
N THR A 161 -4.67 6.94 -8.43
CA THR A 161 -3.90 7.79 -7.49
C THR A 161 -4.44 9.22 -7.57
N PRO A 162 -5.07 9.75 -6.50
CA PRO A 162 -5.67 11.08 -6.56
C PRO A 162 -4.63 12.16 -6.85
N GLY A 163 -4.90 12.99 -7.86
CA GLY A 163 -4.06 14.14 -8.22
C GLY A 163 -2.83 13.84 -9.07
N LEU A 164 -2.53 12.57 -9.35
CA LEU A 164 -1.39 12.19 -10.19
C LEU A 164 -1.68 12.50 -11.67
N ASP A 165 -0.79 13.23 -12.32
CA ASP A 165 -0.78 13.38 -13.78
C ASP A 165 -0.21 12.09 -14.40
N VAL A 166 -1.10 11.26 -14.95
CA VAL A 166 -0.75 9.95 -15.50
C VAL A 166 0.14 10.07 -16.74
N GLY A 167 -0.04 11.11 -17.56
CA GLY A 167 0.79 11.32 -18.75
C GLY A 167 2.23 11.62 -18.37
N LYS A 168 2.43 12.56 -17.44
CA LYS A 168 3.75 12.91 -16.90
C LYS A 168 4.39 11.72 -16.18
N TRP A 169 3.61 10.98 -15.40
CA TRP A 169 4.07 9.75 -14.71
C TRP A 169 4.55 8.69 -15.70
N GLU A 170 3.84 8.50 -16.83
CA GLU A 170 4.23 7.54 -17.89
C GLU A 170 5.59 7.92 -18.48
N ASP A 171 5.80 9.20 -18.79
CA ASP A 171 7.06 9.71 -19.33
C ASP A 171 8.22 9.55 -18.30
N GLN A 172 7.94 9.84 -17.03
CA GLN A 172 8.94 9.76 -15.95
C GLN A 172 9.38 8.33 -15.64
N ARG A 173 8.45 7.35 -15.62
CA ARG A 173 8.79 5.95 -15.35
C ARG A 173 9.50 5.26 -16.53
N ALA A 174 9.40 5.83 -17.73
CA ALA A 174 10.06 5.29 -18.91
C ALA A 174 11.58 5.51 -18.83
N GLY A 175 12.35 4.55 -19.31
CA GLY A 175 13.80 4.68 -19.41
C GLY A 175 14.58 4.34 -18.12
N ASN A 176 15.73 4.96 -17.94
CA ASN A 176 16.69 4.65 -16.86
C ASN A 176 16.76 5.72 -15.77
N SER A 177 15.75 6.58 -15.64
CA SER A 177 15.76 7.76 -14.76
C SER A 177 16.13 7.44 -13.30
N PHE A 178 15.64 6.34 -12.77
CA PHE A 178 15.82 5.96 -11.36
C PHE A 178 16.93 4.91 -11.12
N THR A 179 17.74 4.56 -12.13
CA THR A 179 18.77 3.53 -11.98
C THR A 179 19.82 3.92 -10.93
N LYS A 180 20.23 5.19 -10.92
CA LYS A 180 21.19 5.69 -9.93
C LYS A 180 20.59 5.68 -8.52
N GLU A 181 19.36 6.17 -8.37
CA GLU A 181 18.66 6.23 -7.09
C GLU A 181 18.49 4.83 -6.46
N LEU A 182 18.05 3.86 -7.25
CA LEU A 182 17.93 2.47 -6.81
C LEU A 182 19.30 1.86 -6.44
N GLY A 183 20.35 2.20 -7.16
CA GLY A 183 21.73 1.81 -6.83
C GLY A 183 22.24 2.46 -5.54
N ASP A 184 21.90 3.72 -5.31
CA ASP A 184 22.23 4.44 -4.07
C ASP A 184 21.50 3.80 -2.86
N VAL A 185 20.22 3.41 -3.01
CA VAL A 185 19.47 2.68 -1.98
C VAL A 185 20.14 1.36 -1.65
N GLN A 186 20.55 0.59 -2.66
CA GLN A 186 21.27 -0.67 -2.44
C GLN A 186 22.56 -0.46 -1.64
N SER A 187 23.33 0.57 -2.00
CA SER A 187 24.58 0.91 -1.29
C SER A 187 24.32 1.33 0.16
N LYS A 188 23.28 2.11 0.42
CA LYS A 188 22.85 2.50 1.78
C LYS A 188 22.41 1.28 2.60
N ALA A 189 21.66 0.35 1.98
CA ALA A 189 21.22 -0.89 2.60
C ALA A 189 22.40 -1.73 3.05
N GLU A 190 23.39 -1.94 2.18
CA GLU A 190 24.61 -2.66 2.48
C GLU A 190 25.41 -2.01 3.61
N ALA A 191 25.61 -0.69 3.55
CA ALA A 191 26.31 0.07 4.59
C ALA A 191 25.61 0.03 5.96
N SER A 192 24.28 -0.13 5.95
CA SER A 192 23.44 -0.21 7.17
C SER A 192 23.20 -1.65 7.63
N GLY A 193 23.79 -2.65 6.95
CA GLY A 193 23.59 -4.07 7.24
C GLY A 193 22.15 -4.52 7.05
N VAL A 194 21.43 -3.93 6.09
CA VAL A 194 20.07 -4.34 5.69
C VAL A 194 20.19 -5.48 4.68
N ASN A 195 19.64 -6.64 5.03
CA ASN A 195 19.71 -7.85 4.21
C ASN A 195 18.37 -8.57 4.06
N SER A 196 17.30 -7.94 4.54
CA SER A 196 15.91 -8.45 4.47
C SER A 196 14.92 -7.30 4.41
N THR A 197 13.70 -7.57 3.94
CA THR A 197 12.59 -6.62 3.93
C THR A 197 11.33 -7.22 4.56
N PRO A 198 10.51 -6.42 5.24
CA PRO A 198 10.79 -5.02 5.58
C PRO A 198 11.86 -4.88 6.65
N THR A 199 12.75 -3.89 6.53
CA THR A 199 13.63 -3.44 7.60
C THR A 199 13.33 -1.97 7.88
N LEU A 200 13.18 -1.61 9.15
CA LEU A 200 12.95 -0.25 9.61
C LEU A 200 14.15 0.23 10.41
N ILE A 201 14.68 1.40 10.05
CA ILE A 201 15.75 2.08 10.81
C ILE A 201 15.21 3.40 11.34
N PHE A 202 15.19 3.53 12.66
CA PHE A 202 14.73 4.70 13.39
C PHE A 202 15.96 5.52 13.80
N LYS A 203 15.96 6.82 13.47
CA LYS A 203 16.99 7.78 13.91
C LYS A 203 16.32 8.97 14.56
N GLY A 204 16.74 9.31 15.75
CA GLY A 204 16.23 10.43 16.53
C GLY A 204 17.29 11.02 17.46
N PRO A 205 16.90 11.96 18.34
CA PRO A 205 17.82 12.64 19.26
C PRO A 205 18.64 11.68 20.14
N ASP A 206 18.06 10.57 20.60
CA ASP A 206 18.71 9.58 21.49
C ASP A 206 19.45 8.49 20.73
N GLY A 207 19.61 8.61 19.41
CA GLY A 207 20.41 7.70 18.62
C GLY A 207 19.66 6.97 17.52
N GLN A 208 20.04 5.70 17.30
CA GLN A 208 19.49 4.90 16.22
C GLN A 208 19.16 3.49 16.72
N THR A 209 18.05 2.94 16.22
CA THR A 209 17.70 1.52 16.39
C THR A 209 17.20 0.92 15.08
N LYS A 210 17.30 -0.41 14.91
CA LYS A 210 16.92 -1.13 13.70
C LYS A 210 16.01 -2.31 14.04
N ILE A 211 15.01 -2.55 13.20
CA ILE A 211 14.13 -3.73 13.23
C ILE A 211 14.31 -4.46 11.89
N ASP A 212 14.95 -5.63 11.90
CA ASP A 212 15.14 -6.48 10.72
C ASP A 212 14.03 -7.54 10.57
N ARG A 213 13.26 -7.80 11.62
CA ARG A 213 12.14 -8.74 11.67
C ARG A 213 10.97 -8.11 12.40
N LEU A 214 10.12 -7.49 11.61
CA LEU A 214 8.91 -6.89 12.14
C LEU A 214 7.82 -7.95 12.27
N THR A 215 7.39 -8.23 13.50
CA THR A 215 6.36 -9.23 13.83
C THR A 215 5.17 -8.66 14.59
N SER A 216 5.33 -7.46 15.18
CA SER A 216 4.26 -6.77 15.90
C SER A 216 4.45 -5.26 15.88
N TYR A 217 3.36 -4.52 16.06
CA TYR A 217 3.40 -3.07 16.15
C TYR A 217 4.15 -2.57 17.41
N ASP A 218 4.16 -3.34 18.49
CA ASP A 218 4.88 -2.99 19.73
C ASP A 218 6.39 -2.82 19.53
N GLN A 219 6.96 -3.51 18.53
CA GLN A 219 8.37 -3.30 18.17
C GLN A 219 8.60 -1.88 17.62
N ILE A 220 7.64 -1.35 16.84
CA ILE A 220 7.68 0.02 16.30
C ILE A 220 7.59 1.02 17.47
N SER A 221 6.60 0.89 18.34
CA SER A 221 6.45 1.75 19.52
C SER A 221 7.71 1.74 20.40
N SER A 222 8.23 0.56 20.71
CA SER A 222 9.47 0.41 21.50
C SER A 222 10.70 1.00 20.78
N ALA A 223 10.74 1.01 19.45
CA ALA A 223 11.83 1.62 18.71
C ALA A 223 11.71 3.15 18.68
N MET A 224 10.49 3.68 18.58
CA MET A 224 10.22 5.11 18.73
C MET A 224 10.65 5.61 20.11
N ASP A 225 10.19 4.97 21.19
CA ASP A 225 10.52 5.33 22.58
C ASP A 225 12.04 5.33 22.86
N LYS A 226 12.82 4.56 22.11
CA LYS A 226 14.29 4.49 22.25
C LYS A 226 15.03 5.66 21.60
N VAL A 227 14.42 6.35 20.67
CA VAL A 227 15.11 7.34 19.83
C VAL A 227 14.51 8.74 19.90
N ASP A 228 13.31 8.91 20.47
CA ASP A 228 12.54 10.17 20.43
C ASP A 228 13.03 11.26 21.39
N GLY A 229 13.87 10.95 22.35
CA GLY A 229 14.43 11.93 23.31
C GLY A 229 13.47 12.36 24.42
N SER A 230 12.39 11.59 24.68
CA SER A 230 11.38 11.90 25.70
C SER A 230 11.59 11.17 27.03
#